data_0f74c7a53726aa0aab195f21565aade4
#
_entry.id   0f74c7a53726aa0aab195f21565aade4
#
_cell.length_a   1.000
_cell.length_b   1.000
_cell.length_c   1.000
_cell.angle_alpha   90.00
_cell.angle_beta   90.00
_cell.angle_gamma   90.00
#
_symmetry.space_group_name_H-M   'P 1'
#
loop_
_entity.id
_entity.type
_entity.pdbx_description
1 polymer ?
#
loop_
_entity_poly.entity_id
_entity_poly.type
_entity_poly.pdbx_seq_one_letter_code
_entity_poly.pdbx_strand_id
1 'polypeptide(L)'
;MPNSGAATVHLWGPLGNRFAVEGGTPTPPSRRIGIAPFVGYAERHPTPGVLSMVFGHRLPEDCYPVESLGERIDVESFHENTSEDLEWFLNHVRSRIEAYAERNGLVLACGPAPFLKAVQGFALAAKARCQLSLESRMACGVGACLGCVTKTTEKWPVEEKAGTPVQTCTHGPVFWADQITLEA
;
A
#
# COMPACT_ATOMS: atom_id res chain seq x y z
N MET A 1 1.10 21.72 -38.31
CA MET A 1 1.78 21.95 -37.03
C MET A 1 0.80 21.62 -35.93
N PRO A 2 1.02 20.60 -35.08
CA PRO A 2 0.14 20.37 -33.95
C PRO A 2 0.27 21.55 -32.99
N ASN A 3 -0.87 22.11 -32.64
CA ASN A 3 -1.00 23.22 -31.71
C ASN A 3 -0.54 22.74 -30.32
N SER A 4 0.65 23.16 -29.90
CA SER A 4 1.13 22.93 -28.54
C SER A 4 0.44 23.91 -27.59
N GLY A 5 -0.88 23.77 -27.47
CA GLY A 5 -1.62 24.44 -26.42
C GLY A 5 -1.13 23.93 -25.07
N ALA A 6 -0.47 24.80 -24.31
CA ALA A 6 -0.08 24.48 -22.95
C ALA A 6 -1.34 24.11 -22.16
N ALA A 7 -1.47 22.83 -21.78
CA ALA A 7 -2.55 22.39 -20.92
C ALA A 7 -2.28 22.90 -19.50
N THR A 8 -3.24 23.65 -18.95
CA THR A 8 -3.18 24.06 -17.55
C THR A 8 -3.72 22.95 -16.69
N VAL A 9 -2.92 22.46 -15.75
CA VAL A 9 -3.32 21.46 -14.75
C VAL A 9 -3.47 22.18 -13.41
N HIS A 10 -4.64 22.04 -12.81
CA HIS A 10 -4.88 22.54 -11.46
C HIS A 10 -4.57 21.44 -10.45
N LEU A 11 -3.67 21.72 -9.53
CA LEU A 11 -3.27 20.81 -8.45
C LEU A 11 -3.64 21.44 -7.11
N TRP A 12 -4.19 20.63 -6.22
CA TRP A 12 -4.34 20.99 -4.81
C TRP A 12 -3.80 19.87 -3.94
N GLY A 13 -3.06 20.23 -2.90
CA GLY A 13 -2.38 19.32 -2.01
C GLY A 13 -1.21 20.00 -1.28
N PRO A 14 -0.42 19.26 -0.53
CA PRO A 14 -0.53 17.81 -0.26
C PRO A 14 -1.73 17.46 0.60
N LEU A 15 -2.41 16.36 0.27
CA LEU A 15 -3.57 15.86 1.00
C LEU A 15 -3.27 14.46 1.57
N GLY A 16 -3.89 14.14 2.71
CA GLY A 16 -3.75 12.84 3.35
C GLY A 16 -2.40 12.65 4.06
N ASN A 17 -2.07 11.40 4.28
CA ASN A 17 -0.87 10.95 4.99
C ASN A 17 0.05 10.10 4.09
N ARG A 18 1.06 9.47 4.68
CA ARG A 18 2.05 8.63 3.99
C ARG A 18 2.44 7.44 4.85
N PHE A 19 3.10 6.47 4.25
CA PHE A 19 3.76 5.38 4.97
C PHE A 19 4.79 5.92 5.98
N ALA A 20 4.85 5.29 7.14
CA ALA A 20 5.89 5.56 8.13
C ALA A 20 7.26 5.18 7.56
N VAL A 21 8.26 6.03 7.79
CA VAL A 21 9.65 5.74 7.48
C VAL A 21 10.34 5.40 8.79
N GLU A 22 10.69 4.15 8.96
CA GLU A 22 11.38 3.66 10.16
C GLU A 22 12.76 3.12 9.76
N GLY A 23 13.75 3.30 10.62
CA GLY A 23 15.12 2.83 10.40
C GLY A 23 15.30 1.29 10.49
N GLY A 24 14.20 0.53 10.54
CA GLY A 24 14.18 -0.92 10.49
C GLY A 24 13.84 -1.44 9.09
N THR A 25 13.80 -2.76 8.91
CA THR A 25 13.52 -3.44 7.64
C THR A 25 12.01 -3.45 7.32
N PRO A 26 11.43 -2.49 6.60
CA PRO A 26 10.10 -2.64 6.06
C PRO A 26 10.15 -3.54 4.83
N THR A 27 9.19 -4.44 4.72
CA THR A 27 8.94 -5.19 3.48
C THR A 27 7.63 -4.69 2.91
N PRO A 28 7.63 -3.97 1.80
CA PRO A 28 6.41 -3.61 1.13
C PRO A 28 5.95 -4.74 0.20
N PRO A 29 4.94 -5.55 0.56
CA PRO A 29 4.23 -6.33 -0.44
C PRO A 29 3.39 -5.38 -1.30
N SER A 30 3.52 -5.46 -2.61
CA SER A 30 2.70 -4.68 -3.53
C SER A 30 2.16 -5.53 -4.68
N ARG A 31 1.03 -5.11 -5.25
CA ARG A 31 0.40 -5.78 -6.37
C ARG A 31 -0.16 -4.78 -7.37
N ARG A 32 0.17 -4.94 -8.67
CA ARG A 32 -0.27 -4.09 -9.80
C ARG A 32 0.08 -2.60 -9.58
N ILE A 33 -0.95 -1.72 -9.63
CA ILE A 33 -0.80 -0.25 -9.47
C ILE A 33 -0.17 0.11 -8.12
N GLY A 34 -0.19 -0.81 -7.16
CA GLY A 34 0.41 -0.64 -5.85
C GLY A 34 1.93 -0.38 -5.83
N ILE A 35 2.65 -0.55 -6.93
CA ILE A 35 4.09 -0.25 -7.00
C ILE A 35 4.39 1.26 -6.89
N ALA A 36 3.53 2.12 -7.40
CA ALA A 36 3.80 3.56 -7.53
C ALA A 36 4.21 4.27 -6.23
N PRO A 37 3.55 4.06 -5.06
CA PRO A 37 3.97 4.70 -3.82
C PRO A 37 5.37 4.28 -3.37
N PHE A 38 5.81 3.09 -3.75
CA PHE A 38 7.09 2.53 -3.30
C PHE A 38 8.29 3.06 -4.08
N VAL A 39 8.11 3.58 -5.29
CA VAL A 39 9.17 4.28 -6.02
C VAL A 39 9.66 5.47 -5.20
N GLY A 40 8.76 6.40 -4.88
CA GLY A 40 9.11 7.57 -4.09
C GLY A 40 9.46 7.24 -2.62
N TYR A 41 8.97 6.11 -2.10
CA TYR A 41 9.36 5.63 -0.77
C TYR A 41 10.81 5.15 -0.76
N ALA A 42 11.22 4.32 -1.72
CA ALA A 42 12.58 3.80 -1.85
C ALA A 42 13.60 4.93 -2.11
N GLU A 43 13.22 5.92 -2.94
CA GLU A 43 14.07 7.09 -3.23
C GLU A 43 14.38 7.93 -2.00
N ARG A 44 13.42 8.06 -1.07
CA ARG A 44 13.55 8.93 0.11
C ARG A 44 13.91 8.17 1.38
N HIS A 45 13.99 6.84 1.32
CA HIS A 45 14.35 6.05 2.49
C HIS A 45 15.82 6.26 2.84
N PRO A 46 16.18 6.52 4.11
CA PRO A 46 17.57 6.80 4.50
C PRO A 46 18.53 5.63 4.26
N THR A 47 18.02 4.42 4.26
CA THR A 47 18.77 3.17 4.04
C THR A 47 17.99 2.24 3.09
N PRO A 48 17.88 2.54 1.78
CA PRO A 48 17.03 1.78 0.88
C PRO A 48 17.43 0.29 0.77
N GLY A 49 18.70 -0.05 0.90
CA GLY A 49 19.18 -1.42 0.83
C GLY A 49 18.67 -2.38 1.92
N VAL A 50 17.94 -1.88 2.94
CA VAL A 50 17.26 -2.73 3.92
C VAL A 50 15.81 -3.08 3.50
N LEU A 51 15.34 -2.47 2.42
CA LEU A 51 14.00 -2.68 1.91
C LEU A 51 13.97 -3.91 1.00
N SER A 52 12.92 -4.71 1.12
CA SER A 52 12.60 -5.72 0.11
C SER A 52 11.14 -5.62 -0.29
N MET A 53 10.83 -5.87 -1.55
CA MET A 53 9.50 -5.77 -2.12
C MET A 53 9.10 -7.08 -2.78
N VAL A 54 7.87 -7.52 -2.54
CA VAL A 54 7.22 -8.60 -3.27
C VAL A 54 6.17 -7.98 -4.17
N PHE A 55 6.34 -8.12 -5.49
CA PHE A 55 5.51 -7.45 -6.49
C PHE A 55 4.80 -8.45 -7.41
N GLY A 56 3.47 -8.51 -7.32
CA GLY A 56 2.62 -9.29 -8.23
C GLY A 56 2.09 -8.43 -9.37
N HIS A 57 2.19 -8.91 -10.62
CA HIS A 57 1.74 -8.18 -11.81
C HIS A 57 1.14 -9.10 -12.86
N ARG A 58 0.39 -8.52 -13.82
CA ARG A 58 -0.23 -9.24 -14.94
C ARG A 58 0.23 -8.76 -16.31
N LEU A 59 0.68 -7.51 -16.42
CA LEU A 59 1.33 -7.02 -17.62
C LEU A 59 2.80 -7.43 -17.62
N PRO A 60 3.49 -7.41 -18.75
CA PRO A 60 4.94 -7.61 -18.79
C PRO A 60 5.68 -6.70 -17.80
N GLU A 61 6.79 -7.20 -17.26
CA GLU A 61 7.51 -6.51 -16.18
C GLU A 61 8.05 -5.14 -16.61
N ASP A 62 8.40 -4.99 -17.88
CA ASP A 62 8.86 -3.75 -18.51
C ASP A 62 7.79 -2.62 -18.52
N CYS A 63 6.52 -2.98 -18.26
CA CYS A 63 5.46 -1.99 -18.03
C CYS A 63 5.55 -1.31 -16.65
N TYR A 64 6.49 -1.71 -15.81
CA TYR A 64 6.62 -1.25 -14.43
C TYR A 64 8.05 -0.80 -14.13
N PRO A 65 8.28 0.10 -13.16
CA PRO A 65 9.62 0.57 -12.81
C PRO A 65 10.39 -0.44 -11.93
N VAL A 66 10.29 -1.75 -12.23
CA VAL A 66 10.91 -2.82 -11.43
C VAL A 66 12.43 -2.74 -11.51
N GLU A 67 12.98 -2.52 -12.69
CA GLU A 67 14.43 -2.41 -12.90
C GLU A 67 15.01 -1.25 -12.08
N SER A 68 14.43 -0.06 -12.19
CA SER A 68 14.90 1.12 -11.44
C SER A 68 14.74 1.00 -9.92
N LEU A 69 13.74 0.24 -9.47
CA LEU A 69 13.58 -0.10 -8.06
C LEU A 69 14.64 -1.10 -7.61
N GLY A 70 14.91 -2.13 -8.43
CA GLY A 70 15.91 -3.16 -8.16
C GLY A 70 17.34 -2.64 -7.99
N GLU A 71 17.65 -1.45 -8.55
CA GLU A 71 18.91 -0.77 -8.28
C GLU A 71 19.07 -0.28 -6.84
N ARG A 72 17.98 -0.16 -6.08
CA ARG A 72 17.94 0.46 -4.75
C ARG A 72 17.49 -0.47 -3.65
N ILE A 73 16.58 -1.39 -3.95
CA ILE A 73 15.94 -2.30 -3.01
C ILE A 73 15.93 -3.72 -3.58
N ASP A 74 15.74 -4.71 -2.72
CA ASP A 74 15.52 -6.09 -3.16
C ASP A 74 14.08 -6.24 -3.68
N VAL A 75 13.89 -6.67 -4.94
CA VAL A 75 12.58 -6.83 -5.59
C VAL A 75 12.37 -8.26 -6.05
N GLU A 76 11.37 -8.90 -5.48
CA GLU A 76 10.86 -10.20 -5.94
C GLU A 76 9.61 -9.97 -6.80
N SER A 77 9.70 -10.21 -8.11
CA SER A 77 8.63 -9.98 -9.08
C SER A 77 7.94 -11.29 -9.47
N PHE A 78 6.60 -11.27 -9.53
CA PHE A 78 5.75 -12.43 -9.79
C PHE A 78 4.72 -12.14 -10.86
N HIS A 79 4.76 -12.87 -11.97
CA HIS A 79 3.79 -12.75 -13.04
C HIS A 79 2.58 -13.63 -12.77
N GLU A 80 1.41 -13.02 -12.62
CA GLU A 80 0.15 -13.69 -12.31
C GLU A 80 -0.69 -13.89 -13.58
N ASN A 81 -0.76 -15.10 -14.10
CA ASN A 81 -1.59 -15.44 -15.26
C ASN A 81 -2.81 -16.28 -14.88
N THR A 82 -2.70 -17.09 -13.85
CA THR A 82 -3.70 -18.06 -13.42
C THR A 82 -4.15 -17.82 -11.97
N SER A 83 -5.19 -18.52 -11.55
CA SER A 83 -5.59 -18.55 -10.13
C SER A 83 -4.57 -19.24 -9.24
N GLU A 84 -3.84 -20.21 -9.78
CA GLU A 84 -2.79 -20.94 -9.06
C GLU A 84 -1.59 -20.02 -8.79
N ASP A 85 -1.19 -19.18 -9.78
CA ASP A 85 -0.15 -18.17 -9.58
C ASP A 85 -0.53 -17.18 -8.47
N LEU A 86 -1.81 -16.78 -8.42
CA LEU A 86 -2.31 -15.89 -7.37
C LEU A 86 -2.25 -16.57 -5.99
N GLU A 87 -2.64 -17.84 -5.89
CA GLU A 87 -2.60 -18.58 -4.63
C GLU A 87 -1.15 -18.73 -4.15
N TRP A 88 -0.25 -19.10 -5.06
CA TRP A 88 1.18 -19.19 -4.77
C TRP A 88 1.75 -17.83 -4.30
N PHE A 89 1.43 -16.74 -5.02
CA PHE A 89 1.83 -15.39 -4.65
C PHE A 89 1.33 -15.00 -3.26
N LEU A 90 0.05 -15.27 -2.95
CA LEU A 90 -0.51 -14.95 -1.63
C LEU A 90 0.14 -15.76 -0.51
N ASN A 91 0.45 -17.03 -0.75
CA ASN A 91 1.17 -17.87 0.20
C ASN A 91 2.60 -17.36 0.44
N HIS A 92 3.27 -16.91 -0.63
CA HIS A 92 4.59 -16.29 -0.52
C HIS A 92 4.53 -14.99 0.30
N VAL A 93 3.58 -14.10 0.00
CA VAL A 93 3.35 -12.86 0.76
C VAL A 93 3.09 -13.16 2.25
N ARG A 94 2.28 -14.18 2.55
CA ARG A 94 2.02 -14.62 3.93
C ARG A 94 3.30 -15.03 4.64
N SER A 95 4.10 -15.89 4.02
CA SER A 95 5.37 -16.36 4.59
C SER A 95 6.34 -15.20 4.85
N ARG A 96 6.40 -14.22 3.93
CA ARG A 96 7.22 -13.01 4.12
C ARG A 96 6.72 -12.17 5.29
N ILE A 97 5.40 -11.99 5.44
CA ILE A 97 4.81 -11.26 6.57
C ILE A 97 5.15 -11.93 7.91
N GLU A 98 5.01 -13.25 7.99
CA GLU A 98 5.34 -14.03 9.18
C GLU A 98 6.83 -13.86 9.57
N ALA A 99 7.74 -14.00 8.61
CA ALA A 99 9.18 -13.82 8.83
C ALA A 99 9.57 -12.40 9.29
N TYR A 100 8.85 -11.38 8.79
CA TYR A 100 9.08 -9.99 9.22
C TYR A 100 8.46 -9.69 10.59
N ALA A 101 7.33 -10.32 10.93
CA ALA A 101 6.75 -10.22 12.26
C ALA A 101 7.72 -10.68 13.35
N GLU A 102 8.41 -11.81 13.13
CA GLU A 102 9.43 -12.35 14.04
C GLU A 102 10.59 -11.37 14.31
N ARG A 103 10.89 -10.52 13.34
CA ARG A 103 11.97 -9.52 13.43
C ARG A 103 11.47 -8.13 13.85
N ASN A 104 10.20 -8.01 14.25
CA ASN A 104 9.52 -6.73 14.53
C ASN A 104 9.60 -5.74 13.34
N GLY A 105 9.64 -6.27 12.11
CA GLY A 105 9.67 -5.48 10.89
C GLY A 105 8.34 -4.79 10.61
N LEU A 106 8.38 -3.74 9.80
CA LEU A 106 7.20 -3.02 9.33
C LEU A 106 6.81 -3.51 7.93
N VAL A 107 5.59 -3.98 7.78
CA VAL A 107 5.00 -4.37 6.50
C VAL A 107 4.22 -3.19 5.92
N LEU A 108 4.48 -2.85 4.66
CA LEU A 108 3.76 -1.83 3.91
C LEU A 108 3.06 -2.47 2.72
N ALA A 109 1.78 -2.24 2.54
CA ALA A 109 1.05 -2.84 1.42
C ALA A 109 0.20 -1.82 0.67
N CYS A 110 0.19 -1.95 -0.66
CA CYS A 110 -0.64 -1.20 -1.57
C CYS A 110 -1.12 -2.11 -2.70
N GLY A 111 -2.38 -1.98 -3.10
CA GLY A 111 -2.97 -2.79 -4.17
C GLY A 111 -4.49 -2.85 -4.09
N PRO A 112 -5.13 -3.72 -4.91
CA PRO A 112 -6.58 -3.86 -4.93
C PRO A 112 -7.14 -4.31 -3.56
N ALA A 113 -8.38 -3.93 -3.26
CA ALA A 113 -9.03 -4.22 -1.99
C ALA A 113 -9.00 -5.72 -1.58
N PRO A 114 -9.23 -6.71 -2.48
CA PRO A 114 -9.12 -8.13 -2.10
C PRO A 114 -7.71 -8.53 -1.66
N PHE A 115 -6.68 -7.97 -2.29
CA PHE A 115 -5.28 -8.20 -1.90
C PHE A 115 -4.99 -7.58 -0.53
N LEU A 116 -5.38 -6.31 -0.32
CA LEU A 116 -5.17 -5.64 0.97
C LEU A 116 -5.90 -6.34 2.11
N LYS A 117 -7.09 -6.91 1.84
CA LYS A 117 -7.83 -7.71 2.82
C LYS A 117 -7.08 -9.01 3.19
N ALA A 118 -6.49 -9.69 2.21
CA ALA A 118 -5.66 -10.88 2.48
C ALA A 118 -4.43 -10.52 3.31
N VAL A 119 -3.70 -9.46 2.92
CA VAL A 119 -2.54 -8.94 3.67
C VAL A 119 -2.93 -8.55 5.10
N GLN A 120 -4.06 -7.86 5.28
CA GLN A 120 -4.59 -7.52 6.61
C GLN A 120 -4.78 -8.77 7.46
N GLY A 121 -5.45 -9.80 6.90
CA GLY A 121 -5.66 -11.07 7.60
C GLY A 121 -4.35 -11.74 8.03
N PHE A 122 -3.38 -11.81 7.13
CA PHE A 122 -2.06 -12.38 7.42
C PHE A 122 -1.32 -11.58 8.49
N ALA A 123 -1.31 -10.25 8.38
CA ALA A 123 -0.63 -9.37 9.32
C ALA A 123 -1.24 -9.45 10.73
N LEU A 124 -2.58 -9.46 10.83
CA LEU A 124 -3.26 -9.59 12.12
C LEU A 124 -3.01 -10.98 12.77
N ALA A 125 -3.03 -12.05 11.97
CA ALA A 125 -2.73 -13.41 12.45
C ALA A 125 -1.30 -13.55 12.97
N ALA A 126 -0.32 -12.98 12.26
CA ALA A 126 1.09 -12.97 12.63
C ALA A 126 1.44 -11.89 13.68
N LYS A 127 0.48 -11.04 14.08
CA LYS A 127 0.72 -9.85 14.93
C LYS A 127 1.81 -8.91 14.35
N ALA A 128 1.91 -8.86 13.02
CA ALA A 128 2.86 -8.03 12.31
C ALA A 128 2.44 -6.55 12.36
N ARG A 129 3.41 -5.67 12.48
CA ARG A 129 3.20 -4.24 12.27
C ARG A 129 2.97 -4.01 10.79
N CYS A 130 1.78 -3.55 10.39
CA CYS A 130 1.40 -3.44 9.00
C CYS A 130 0.65 -2.15 8.71
N GLN A 131 1.05 -1.44 7.65
CA GLN A 131 0.34 -0.30 7.10
C GLN A 131 -0.20 -0.64 5.70
N LEU A 132 -1.44 -0.25 5.45
CA LEU A 132 -2.16 -0.47 4.20
C LEU A 132 -2.46 0.87 3.54
N SER A 133 -2.09 1.03 2.27
CA SER A 133 -2.50 2.18 1.47
C SER A 133 -3.75 1.81 0.68
N LEU A 134 -4.87 2.44 1.03
CA LEU A 134 -6.16 2.15 0.44
C LEU A 134 -6.34 2.88 -0.89
N GLU A 135 -6.88 2.18 -1.88
CA GLU A 135 -7.45 2.76 -3.09
C GLU A 135 -8.95 2.97 -2.89
N SER A 136 -9.36 4.21 -2.76
CA SER A 136 -10.77 4.58 -2.69
C SER A 136 -11.16 5.48 -3.86
N ARG A 137 -12.36 5.28 -4.40
CA ARG A 137 -12.89 6.22 -5.40
C ARG A 137 -13.13 7.57 -4.72
N MET A 138 -12.46 8.59 -5.22
CA MET A 138 -12.54 9.94 -4.68
C MET A 138 -13.27 10.84 -5.66
N ALA A 139 -14.27 11.59 -5.17
CA ALA A 139 -14.93 12.63 -5.93
C ALA A 139 -14.37 14.01 -5.56
N CYS A 140 -14.48 14.42 -4.29
CA CYS A 140 -14.03 15.76 -3.88
C CYS A 140 -12.55 15.83 -3.45
N GLY A 141 -12.01 14.77 -2.87
CA GLY A 141 -10.64 14.73 -2.33
C GLY A 141 -10.40 15.55 -1.05
N VAL A 142 -11.40 16.25 -0.55
CA VAL A 142 -11.29 17.23 0.56
C VAL A 142 -12.21 16.93 1.74
N GLY A 143 -12.76 15.72 1.82
CA GLY A 143 -13.60 15.27 2.94
C GLY A 143 -15.07 15.69 2.89
N ALA A 144 -15.52 16.42 1.86
CA ALA A 144 -16.87 16.97 1.81
C ALA A 144 -17.96 15.98 1.36
N CYS A 145 -17.66 15.08 0.41
CA CYS A 145 -18.67 14.22 -0.23
C CYS A 145 -18.91 12.87 0.46
N LEU A 146 -18.08 12.49 1.42
CA LEU A 146 -18.11 11.20 2.13
C LEU A 146 -18.03 9.94 1.22
N GLY A 147 -17.61 10.08 -0.02
CA GLY A 147 -17.56 8.98 -1.00
C GLY A 147 -16.39 8.01 -0.80
N CYS A 148 -15.37 8.38 -0.03
CA CYS A 148 -14.16 7.58 0.19
C CYS A 148 -14.00 7.12 1.64
N VAL A 149 -15.12 6.79 2.32
CA VAL A 149 -15.10 6.37 3.72
C VAL A 149 -14.59 4.95 3.90
N THR A 150 -13.88 4.72 4.99
CA THR A 150 -13.53 3.39 5.50
C THR A 150 -13.95 3.30 6.97
N LYS A 151 -14.30 2.09 7.44
CA LYS A 151 -14.68 1.87 8.84
C LYS A 151 -13.44 1.70 9.70
N THR A 152 -13.48 2.29 10.90
CA THR A 152 -12.43 2.14 11.90
C THR A 152 -12.76 1.01 12.88
N THR A 153 -11.74 0.52 13.56
CA THR A 153 -11.84 -0.44 14.67
C THR A 153 -11.73 0.31 16.00
N GLU A 154 -11.81 -0.42 17.12
CA GLU A 154 -11.57 0.10 18.46
C GLU A 154 -10.14 0.63 18.69
N LYS A 155 -9.21 0.27 17.81
CA LYS A 155 -7.81 0.72 17.87
C LYS A 155 -7.56 2.04 17.13
N TRP A 156 -8.61 2.64 16.54
CA TRP A 156 -8.49 3.97 15.95
C TRP A 156 -8.16 5.00 17.03
N PRO A 157 -7.25 5.98 16.77
CA PRO A 157 -6.88 6.99 17.78
C PRO A 157 -8.08 7.81 18.31
N VAL A 158 -8.07 8.07 19.57
CA VAL A 158 -9.08 8.28 20.61
C VAL A 158 -10.07 9.44 20.47
N GLU A 159 -9.98 10.32 19.50
CA GLU A 159 -10.91 11.47 19.42
C GLU A 159 -12.24 11.12 18.73
N GLU A 160 -12.28 10.01 18.00
CA GLU A 160 -13.47 9.52 17.30
C GLU A 160 -13.87 8.15 17.85
N LYS A 161 -15.19 7.92 18.02
CA LYS A 161 -15.69 6.64 18.53
C LYS A 161 -15.28 5.49 17.60
N ALA A 162 -14.86 4.38 18.18
CA ALA A 162 -14.62 3.12 17.47
C ALA A 162 -15.78 2.79 16.51
N GLY A 163 -15.44 2.34 15.29
CA GLY A 163 -16.42 2.07 14.24
C GLY A 163 -16.93 3.29 13.49
N THR A 164 -16.49 4.52 13.84
CA THR A 164 -16.84 5.73 13.09
C THR A 164 -16.19 5.69 11.70
N PRO A 165 -16.92 5.93 10.61
CA PRO A 165 -16.34 6.02 9.28
C PRO A 165 -15.44 7.25 9.15
N VAL A 166 -14.21 7.05 8.61
CA VAL A 166 -13.28 8.14 8.31
C VAL A 166 -13.03 8.23 6.81
N GLN A 167 -12.72 9.41 6.31
CA GLN A 167 -12.47 9.61 4.89
C GLN A 167 -11.01 9.27 4.54
N THR A 168 -10.83 8.39 3.55
CA THR A 168 -9.49 8.06 3.02
C THR A 168 -8.76 9.27 2.46
N CYS A 169 -9.46 10.26 1.90
CA CYS A 169 -8.85 11.45 1.32
C CYS A 169 -8.25 12.42 2.35
N THR A 170 -8.75 12.43 3.59
CA THR A 170 -8.28 13.35 4.64
C THR A 170 -7.48 12.66 5.74
N HIS A 171 -7.85 11.44 6.11
CA HIS A 171 -7.20 10.65 7.18
C HIS A 171 -6.21 9.60 6.64
N GLY A 172 -6.38 9.19 5.36
CA GLY A 172 -5.56 8.23 4.65
C GLY A 172 -4.63 8.90 3.62
N PRO A 173 -4.19 8.16 2.59
CA PRO A 173 -4.64 6.80 2.23
C PRO A 173 -4.04 5.67 3.07
N VAL A 174 -3.08 5.95 3.95
CA VAL A 174 -2.35 4.94 4.72
C VAL A 174 -2.95 4.79 6.11
N PHE A 175 -3.27 3.55 6.48
CA PHE A 175 -3.82 3.18 7.78
C PHE A 175 -3.05 1.99 8.36
N TRP A 176 -2.98 1.90 9.69
CA TRP A 176 -2.55 0.66 10.33
C TRP A 176 -3.58 -0.43 10.12
N ALA A 177 -3.13 -1.65 9.83
CA ALA A 177 -4.00 -2.77 9.50
C ALA A 177 -5.01 -3.12 10.60
N ASP A 178 -4.67 -2.85 11.85
CA ASP A 178 -5.51 -3.10 13.01
C ASP A 178 -6.46 -1.94 13.36
N GLN A 179 -6.33 -0.79 12.70
CA GLN A 179 -7.17 0.40 12.93
C GLN A 179 -8.39 0.49 12.02
N ILE A 180 -8.45 -0.32 10.96
CA ILE A 180 -9.53 -0.28 9.95
C ILE A 180 -10.12 -1.66 9.69
N THR A 181 -11.36 -1.67 9.19
CA THR A 181 -12.04 -2.87 8.72
C THR A 181 -12.20 -2.80 7.20
N LEU A 182 -11.60 -3.74 6.48
CA LEU A 182 -11.81 -3.90 5.04
C LEU A 182 -12.98 -4.85 4.80
N GLU A 183 -14.08 -4.31 4.27
CA GLU A 183 -15.25 -5.11 3.87
C GLU A 183 -15.00 -5.83 2.55
N ALA A 184 -15.78 -6.88 2.29
CA ALA A 184 -15.68 -7.67 1.07
C ALA A 184 -16.28 -6.92 -0.13
#